data_86a917a9a08f2b0c170a6cc8c4028cd9
#
_entry.id   86a917a9a08f2b0c170a6cc8c4028cd9
#
_cell.length_a   1.000
_cell.length_b   1.000
_cell.length_c   1.000
_cell.angle_alpha   90.00
_cell.angle_beta   90.00
_cell.angle_gamma   90.00
#
_symmetry.space_group_name_H-M   'P 1'
#
loop_
_entity.id
_entity.type
_entity.pdbx_description
1 polymer ?
#
loop_
_entity_poly.entity_id
_entity_poly.type
_entity_poly.pdbx_seq_one_letter_code
_entity_poly.pdbx_strand_id
1 'polypeptide(L)'
;KDGMKSKEIYGPDLSWMVQDVSSLLKKNKIDKNYIVLIPGSSKKHPEKRWPFYKEIAIKFKSCGYDVINILGPDELDLKQSLFGHIFDTLDWGGLAGIIYNSSFVLGNDSGPSHIASCLKKPGIAIFGPTTSGSKSELDREPFQTFETDDLNRLSSEDLFKVIKNKYDFLR
;
A
#
# COMPACT_ATOMS: atom_id res chain seq x y z
N LYS A 1 34.23 -2.82 14.87
CA LYS A 1 33.53 -2.78 13.55
C LYS A 1 32.33 -3.67 13.70
N ASP A 2 31.34 -3.20 14.45
CA ASP A 2 30.12 -3.95 14.70
C ASP A 2 29.12 -3.57 13.59
N GLY A 3 28.94 -4.50 12.63
CA GLY A 3 27.88 -4.41 11.68
C GLY A 3 26.56 -4.50 12.44
N MET A 4 25.69 -3.48 12.32
CA MET A 4 24.32 -3.55 12.82
C MET A 4 23.65 -4.76 12.17
N LYS A 5 23.41 -5.81 12.95
CA LYS A 5 22.47 -6.86 12.56
C LYS A 5 21.10 -6.17 12.44
N SER A 6 20.51 -6.23 11.27
CA SER A 6 19.11 -5.85 11.10
C SER A 6 18.31 -6.64 12.13
N LYS A 7 17.69 -5.95 13.07
CA LYS A 7 16.82 -6.57 14.06
C LYS A 7 15.61 -7.06 13.25
N GLU A 8 15.44 -8.38 13.12
CA GLU A 8 14.21 -8.92 12.55
C GLU A 8 13.05 -8.40 13.41
N ILE A 9 12.25 -7.51 12.85
CA ILE A 9 11.08 -6.97 13.51
C ILE A 9 9.95 -7.98 13.28
N TYR A 10 9.68 -8.79 14.31
CA TYR A 10 8.53 -9.70 14.31
C TYR A 10 7.27 -8.88 14.60
N GLY A 11 6.40 -8.74 13.60
CA GLY A 11 5.07 -8.20 13.81
C GLY A 11 4.09 -9.27 14.30
N PRO A 12 2.90 -8.86 14.80
CA PRO A 12 1.84 -9.80 15.12
C PRO A 12 1.43 -10.60 13.88
N ASP A 13 1.12 -11.87 14.07
CA ASP A 13 0.48 -12.67 13.01
C ASP A 13 -0.98 -12.23 12.87
N LEU A 14 -1.32 -11.69 11.71
CA LEU A 14 -2.67 -11.24 11.37
C LEU A 14 -3.38 -12.19 10.38
N SER A 15 -2.82 -13.37 10.11
CA SER A 15 -3.42 -14.33 9.16
C SER A 15 -4.83 -14.75 9.56
N TRP A 16 -5.13 -14.76 10.86
CA TRP A 16 -6.48 -15.07 11.40
C TRP A 16 -7.57 -14.07 11.00
N MET A 17 -7.19 -12.85 10.59
CA MET A 17 -8.13 -11.82 10.13
C MET A 17 -8.55 -12.01 8.68
N VAL A 18 -7.77 -12.75 7.89
CA VAL A 18 -7.95 -12.85 6.44
C VAL A 18 -9.25 -13.53 6.11
N GLN A 19 -10.20 -12.80 5.54
CA GLN A 19 -11.45 -13.34 5.03
C GLN A 19 -11.33 -13.68 3.53
N ASP A 20 -12.14 -14.64 3.07
CA ASP A 20 -12.27 -14.92 1.64
C ASP A 20 -13.01 -13.78 0.95
N VAL A 21 -12.32 -13.15 0.01
CA VAL A 21 -12.83 -12.04 -0.80
C VAL A 21 -13.12 -12.42 -2.25
N SER A 22 -13.07 -13.71 -2.58
CA SER A 22 -13.25 -14.21 -3.95
C SER A 22 -14.56 -13.77 -4.58
N SER A 23 -15.65 -13.80 -3.84
CA SER A 23 -16.98 -13.34 -4.28
C SER A 23 -17.00 -11.82 -4.55
N LEU A 24 -16.31 -11.04 -3.70
CA LEU A 24 -16.20 -9.59 -3.84
C LEU A 24 -15.40 -9.21 -5.10
N LEU A 25 -14.25 -9.86 -5.31
CA LEU A 25 -13.43 -9.66 -6.50
C LEU A 25 -14.18 -10.03 -7.78
N LYS A 26 -14.84 -11.18 -7.81
CA LYS A 26 -15.65 -11.65 -8.95
C LYS A 26 -16.79 -10.69 -9.27
N LYS A 27 -17.52 -10.21 -8.27
CA LYS A 27 -18.61 -9.23 -8.43
C LYS A 27 -18.12 -7.95 -9.10
N ASN A 28 -16.92 -7.52 -8.77
CA ASN A 28 -16.31 -6.30 -9.31
C ASN A 28 -15.47 -6.55 -10.58
N LYS A 29 -15.46 -7.78 -11.11
CA LYS A 29 -14.69 -8.18 -12.32
C LYS A 29 -13.20 -7.88 -12.18
N ILE A 30 -12.64 -8.10 -11.00
CA ILE A 30 -11.23 -7.91 -10.70
C ILE A 30 -10.53 -9.25 -10.84
N ASP A 31 -9.47 -9.26 -11.63
CA ASP A 31 -8.60 -10.42 -11.78
C ASP A 31 -7.74 -10.65 -10.52
N LYS A 32 -7.16 -11.88 -10.43
CA LYS A 32 -6.27 -12.23 -9.31
C LYS A 32 -4.97 -11.40 -9.25
N ASN A 33 -4.57 -10.82 -10.38
CA ASN A 33 -3.39 -9.96 -10.47
C ASN A 33 -3.79 -8.50 -10.24
N TYR A 34 -3.77 -8.06 -9.01
CA TYR A 34 -4.09 -6.68 -8.69
C TYR A 34 -3.11 -6.09 -7.67
N ILE A 35 -3.02 -4.77 -7.74
CA ILE A 35 -2.25 -3.92 -6.83
C ILE A 35 -3.21 -3.23 -5.88
N VAL A 36 -2.86 -3.19 -4.60
CA VAL A 36 -3.59 -2.40 -3.61
C VAL A 36 -2.90 -1.07 -3.39
N LEU A 37 -3.66 0.01 -3.50
CA LEU A 37 -3.25 1.36 -3.14
C LEU A 37 -3.99 1.83 -1.88
N ILE A 38 -3.26 2.45 -0.97
CA ILE A 38 -3.75 3.01 0.29
C ILE A 38 -3.44 4.52 0.29
N PRO A 39 -4.20 5.31 -0.48
CA PRO A 39 -3.90 6.73 -0.70
C PRO A 39 -4.27 7.62 0.49
N GLY A 40 -5.05 7.09 1.41
CA GLY A 40 -5.53 7.82 2.57
C GLY A 40 -4.50 7.99 3.69
N SER A 41 -4.87 8.82 4.63
CA SER A 41 -4.22 8.99 5.92
C SER A 41 -5.24 9.53 6.92
N SER A 42 -4.93 9.48 8.21
CA SER A 42 -5.78 10.12 9.22
C SER A 42 -6.16 11.55 8.81
N LYS A 43 -7.41 11.94 9.04
CA LYS A 43 -7.93 13.29 8.80
C LYS A 43 -7.10 14.39 9.46
N LYS A 44 -6.43 14.05 10.57
CA LYS A 44 -5.53 14.95 11.31
C LYS A 44 -4.17 15.14 10.63
N HIS A 45 -3.82 14.29 9.66
CA HIS A 45 -2.52 14.24 9.03
C HIS A 45 -2.61 14.14 7.50
N PRO A 46 -3.31 15.10 6.83
CA PRO A 46 -3.43 15.10 5.37
C PRO A 46 -2.07 15.31 4.68
N GLU A 47 -1.10 15.91 5.38
CA GLU A 47 0.27 16.11 4.90
C GLU A 47 1.05 14.81 4.67
N LYS A 48 0.55 13.67 5.17
CA LYS A 48 1.13 12.34 4.91
C LYS A 48 0.70 11.74 3.58
N ARG A 49 -0.25 12.35 2.87
CA ARG A 49 -0.80 11.82 1.63
C ARG A 49 0.13 12.14 0.46
N TRP A 50 0.69 11.09 -0.17
CA TRP A 50 1.41 11.25 -1.42
C TRP A 50 0.42 11.59 -2.55
N PRO A 51 0.65 12.64 -3.38
CA PRO A 51 -0.38 13.14 -4.29
C PRO A 51 -0.53 12.37 -5.61
N PHE A 52 0.41 11.48 -5.99
CA PHE A 52 0.48 10.90 -7.33
C PHE A 52 -0.07 9.46 -7.42
N TYR A 53 -1.05 9.10 -6.58
CA TYR A 53 -1.68 7.77 -6.62
C TYR A 53 -2.41 7.47 -7.91
N LYS A 54 -3.03 8.47 -8.55
CA LYS A 54 -3.70 8.32 -9.84
C LYS A 54 -2.73 7.93 -10.94
N GLU A 55 -1.62 8.65 -11.02
CA GLU A 55 -0.61 8.46 -12.05
C GLU A 55 0.07 7.10 -11.94
N ILE A 56 0.41 6.66 -10.73
CA ILE A 56 1.01 5.35 -10.52
C ILE A 56 0.01 4.21 -10.75
N ALA A 57 -1.28 4.42 -10.44
CA ALA A 57 -2.35 3.47 -10.73
C ALA A 57 -2.46 3.20 -12.24
N ILE A 58 -2.40 4.26 -13.06
CA ILE A 58 -2.40 4.15 -14.53
C ILE A 58 -1.20 3.35 -15.01
N LYS A 59 -0.02 3.53 -14.41
CA LYS A 59 1.19 2.76 -14.76
C LYS A 59 1.02 1.27 -14.43
N PHE A 60 0.50 0.91 -13.26
CA PHE A 60 0.20 -0.46 -12.92
C PHE A 60 -0.82 -1.09 -13.87
N LYS A 61 -1.86 -0.34 -14.22
CA LYS A 61 -2.86 -0.80 -15.20
C LYS A 61 -2.25 -1.05 -16.57
N SER A 62 -1.33 -0.21 -17.02
CA SER A 62 -0.62 -0.41 -18.30
C SER A 62 0.30 -1.64 -18.30
N CYS A 63 0.70 -2.13 -17.12
CA CYS A 63 1.43 -3.38 -16.95
C CYS A 63 0.52 -4.61 -16.79
N GLY A 64 -0.79 -4.47 -16.96
CA GLY A 64 -1.75 -5.58 -16.92
C GLY A 64 -2.32 -5.90 -15.53
N TYR A 65 -2.08 -5.04 -14.53
CA TYR A 65 -2.64 -5.22 -13.18
C TYR A 65 -3.96 -4.45 -13.03
N ASP A 66 -4.93 -5.07 -12.38
CA ASP A 66 -6.03 -4.31 -11.81
C ASP A 66 -5.54 -3.49 -10.61
N VAL A 67 -6.22 -2.39 -10.33
CA VAL A 67 -5.86 -1.51 -9.22
C VAL A 67 -7.05 -1.33 -8.31
N ILE A 68 -6.82 -1.59 -7.02
CA ILE A 68 -7.80 -1.41 -5.94
C ILE A 68 -7.30 -0.30 -5.02
N ASN A 69 -8.09 0.76 -4.89
CA ASN A 69 -7.86 1.79 -3.89
C ASN A 69 -8.71 1.49 -2.66
N ILE A 70 -8.09 1.43 -1.50
CA ILE A 70 -8.77 1.25 -0.22
C ILE A 70 -8.88 2.61 0.47
N LEU A 71 -10.09 2.99 0.84
CA LEU A 71 -10.37 4.22 1.55
C LEU A 71 -11.08 3.93 2.88
N GLY A 72 -10.69 4.67 3.89
CA GLY A 72 -11.44 4.77 5.13
C GLY A 72 -12.66 5.71 5.00
N PRO A 73 -13.55 5.71 6.00
CA PRO A 73 -14.77 6.52 5.97
C PRO A 73 -14.49 8.04 5.93
N ASP A 74 -13.34 8.46 6.43
CA ASP A 74 -12.91 9.86 6.46
C ASP A 74 -12.12 10.30 5.22
N GLU A 75 -12.03 9.45 4.19
CA GLU A 75 -11.17 9.64 3.01
C GLU A 75 -11.97 9.68 1.70
N LEU A 76 -13.31 9.84 1.80
CA LEU A 76 -14.20 9.81 0.64
C LEU A 76 -13.98 10.99 -0.32
N ASP A 77 -13.37 12.06 0.15
CA ASP A 77 -12.93 13.21 -0.63
C ASP A 77 -11.92 12.83 -1.72
N LEU A 78 -11.16 11.74 -1.52
CA LEU A 78 -10.17 11.27 -2.49
C LEU A 78 -10.78 10.54 -3.69
N LYS A 79 -12.02 10.05 -3.62
CA LYS A 79 -12.61 9.20 -4.66
C LYS A 79 -12.51 9.76 -6.08
N GLN A 80 -12.76 11.05 -6.26
CA GLN A 80 -12.76 11.68 -7.58
C GLN A 80 -11.36 11.85 -8.19
N SER A 81 -10.32 11.79 -7.35
CA SER A 81 -8.93 11.95 -7.76
C SER A 81 -8.21 10.63 -7.99
N LEU A 82 -8.87 9.48 -7.84
CA LEU A 82 -8.26 8.16 -7.94
C LEU A 82 -8.63 7.46 -9.26
N PHE A 83 -7.81 6.48 -9.64
CA PHE A 83 -8.02 5.62 -10.80
C PHE A 83 -8.05 4.14 -10.36
N GLY A 84 -9.00 3.36 -10.90
CA GLY A 84 -9.20 1.96 -10.59
C GLY A 84 -10.43 1.70 -9.73
N HIS A 85 -10.52 0.52 -9.15
CA HIS A 85 -11.61 0.14 -8.26
C HIS A 85 -11.46 0.83 -6.91
N ILE A 86 -12.55 1.22 -6.28
CA ILE A 86 -12.56 1.89 -4.98
C ILE A 86 -13.39 1.06 -4.00
N PHE A 87 -12.77 0.66 -2.90
CA PHE A 87 -13.43 0.01 -1.78
C PHE A 87 -13.32 0.92 -0.54
N ASP A 88 -14.47 1.38 -0.05
CA ASP A 88 -14.57 2.33 1.06
C ASP A 88 -15.45 1.84 2.22
N THR A 89 -15.92 0.60 2.11
CA THR A 89 -16.84 -0.01 3.09
C THR A 89 -16.37 -1.38 3.57
N LEU A 90 -15.08 -1.66 3.46
CA LEU A 90 -14.51 -2.92 3.94
C LEU A 90 -14.44 -2.93 5.47
N ASP A 91 -14.86 -4.04 6.06
CA ASP A 91 -14.47 -4.36 7.42
C ASP A 91 -13.01 -4.81 7.51
N TRP A 92 -12.50 -5.04 8.70
CA TRP A 92 -11.10 -5.42 8.88
C TRP A 92 -10.74 -6.75 8.24
N GLY A 93 -11.65 -7.71 8.22
CA GLY A 93 -11.44 -9.01 7.59
C GLY A 93 -11.40 -8.94 6.07
N GLY A 94 -12.33 -8.21 5.49
CA GLY A 94 -12.35 -7.92 4.04
C GLY A 94 -11.12 -7.13 3.59
N LEU A 95 -10.71 -6.12 4.39
CA LEU A 95 -9.48 -5.36 4.16
C LEU A 95 -8.26 -6.29 4.16
N ALA A 96 -8.12 -7.13 5.19
CA ALA A 96 -7.02 -8.09 5.29
C ALA A 96 -7.04 -9.07 4.11
N GLY A 97 -8.24 -9.55 3.71
CA GLY A 97 -8.42 -10.44 2.57
C GLY A 97 -8.00 -9.81 1.24
N ILE A 98 -8.39 -8.56 0.97
CA ILE A 98 -7.96 -7.82 -0.24
C ILE A 98 -6.44 -7.63 -0.24
N ILE A 99 -5.86 -7.21 0.89
CA ILE A 99 -4.40 -7.04 1.01
C ILE A 99 -3.69 -8.38 0.81
N TYR A 100 -4.13 -9.44 1.49
CA TYR A 100 -3.48 -10.75 1.46
C TYR A 100 -3.42 -11.35 0.05
N ASN A 101 -4.45 -11.18 -0.77
CA ASN A 101 -4.51 -11.73 -2.12
C ASN A 101 -3.89 -10.81 -3.20
N SER A 102 -3.43 -9.60 -2.85
CA SER A 102 -2.80 -8.67 -3.80
C SER A 102 -1.40 -9.13 -4.23
N SER A 103 -0.95 -8.67 -5.37
CA SER A 103 0.43 -8.86 -5.85
C SER A 103 1.40 -7.89 -5.16
N PHE A 104 0.93 -6.69 -4.84
CA PHE A 104 1.73 -5.63 -4.24
C PHE A 104 0.86 -4.61 -3.52
N VAL A 105 1.40 -3.96 -2.51
CA VAL A 105 0.73 -2.89 -1.77
C VAL A 105 1.57 -1.62 -1.79
N LEU A 106 0.95 -0.49 -2.13
CA LEU A 106 1.55 0.83 -2.02
C LEU A 106 0.67 1.72 -1.15
N GLY A 107 1.22 2.26 -0.09
CA GLY A 107 0.45 3.09 0.84
C GLY A 107 1.25 4.23 1.44
N ASN A 108 0.55 5.08 2.19
CA ASN A 108 1.15 6.06 3.09
C ASN A 108 1.37 5.41 4.48
N ASP A 109 1.95 6.16 5.42
CA ASP A 109 2.00 5.81 6.83
C ASP A 109 0.58 5.78 7.42
N SER A 110 -0.04 4.60 7.44
CA SER A 110 -1.43 4.40 7.81
C SER A 110 -1.71 2.99 8.37
N GLY A 111 -2.83 2.81 9.07
CA GLY A 111 -3.23 1.52 9.64
C GLY A 111 -3.23 0.35 8.64
N PRO A 112 -3.85 0.48 7.45
CA PRO A 112 -3.82 -0.59 6.44
C PRO A 112 -2.42 -0.97 5.95
N SER A 113 -1.45 -0.03 5.92
CA SER A 113 -0.05 -0.32 5.61
C SER A 113 0.60 -1.20 6.68
N HIS A 114 0.24 -1.02 7.96
CA HIS A 114 0.67 -1.91 9.03
C HIS A 114 0.12 -3.33 8.86
N ILE A 115 -1.15 -3.47 8.44
CA ILE A 115 -1.72 -4.79 8.13
C ILE A 115 -0.95 -5.46 7.00
N ALA A 116 -0.64 -4.74 5.90
CA ALA A 116 0.12 -5.26 4.79
C ALA A 116 1.51 -5.75 5.21
N SER A 117 2.20 -4.97 6.04
CA SER A 117 3.49 -5.33 6.62
C SER A 117 3.41 -6.60 7.50
N CYS A 118 2.42 -6.68 8.39
CA CYS A 118 2.21 -7.85 9.25
C CYS A 118 1.81 -9.11 8.47
N LEU A 119 1.08 -8.96 7.37
CA LEU A 119 0.73 -10.04 6.44
C LEU A 119 1.90 -10.41 5.50
N LYS A 120 3.06 -9.79 5.66
CA LYS A 120 4.27 -10.02 4.84
C LYS A 120 4.01 -9.88 3.34
N LYS A 121 3.22 -8.88 2.96
CA LYS A 121 2.96 -8.60 1.54
C LYS A 121 4.13 -7.82 0.92
N PRO A 122 4.53 -8.13 -0.33
CA PRO A 122 5.39 -7.21 -1.08
C PRO A 122 4.75 -5.83 -1.12
N GLY A 123 5.49 -4.82 -0.72
CA GLY A 123 4.90 -3.48 -0.66
C GLY A 123 5.83 -2.39 -0.20
N ILE A 124 5.35 -1.15 -0.33
CA ILE A 124 6.04 0.06 0.12
C ILE A 124 5.05 0.96 0.85
N ALA A 125 5.47 1.47 2.01
CA ALA A 125 4.85 2.61 2.66
C ALA A 125 5.71 3.86 2.43
N ILE A 126 5.09 4.93 1.92
CA ILE A 126 5.76 6.21 1.66
C ILE A 126 5.67 7.09 2.89
N PHE A 127 6.81 7.63 3.29
CA PHE A 127 6.96 8.54 4.42
C PHE A 127 7.46 9.91 3.94
N GLY A 128 6.77 10.96 4.34
CA GLY A 128 7.21 12.33 4.19
C GLY A 128 8.07 12.80 5.37
N PRO A 129 8.46 14.09 5.40
CA PRO A 129 9.39 14.63 6.40
C PRO A 129 8.82 14.68 7.83
N THR A 130 7.51 14.53 8.01
CA THR A 130 6.86 14.63 9.32
C THR A 130 6.89 13.35 10.12
N THR A 131 7.24 12.22 9.48
CA THR A 131 7.29 10.89 10.09
C THR A 131 8.47 10.09 9.57
N SER A 132 8.82 9.02 10.27
CA SER A 132 9.96 8.16 9.88
C SER A 132 9.56 6.70 9.88
N GLY A 133 9.91 6.00 8.83
CA GLY A 133 9.72 4.56 8.71
C GLY A 133 10.40 3.78 9.82
N SER A 134 11.58 4.23 10.26
CA SER A 134 12.32 3.59 11.35
C SER A 134 11.60 3.63 12.71
N LYS A 135 10.72 4.61 12.92
CA LYS A 135 9.89 4.74 14.12
C LYS A 135 8.56 4.01 14.03
N SER A 136 8.10 3.72 12.81
CA SER A 136 6.79 3.09 12.58
C SER A 136 6.82 1.58 12.69
N GLU A 137 8.01 0.96 12.71
CA GLU A 137 8.18 -0.49 12.70
C GLU A 137 7.44 -1.19 11.54
N LEU A 138 7.36 -0.53 10.38
CA LEU A 138 6.70 -1.05 9.17
C LEU A 138 7.62 -1.93 8.32
N ASP A 139 8.94 -1.78 8.44
CA ASP A 139 9.90 -2.58 7.69
C ASP A 139 9.88 -4.05 8.16
N ARG A 140 9.21 -4.88 7.38
CA ARG A 140 9.15 -6.34 7.54
C ARG A 140 9.19 -6.96 6.17
N GLU A 141 10.38 -7.41 5.75
CA GLU A 141 10.52 -8.03 4.43
C GLU A 141 9.38 -9.03 4.13
N PRO A 142 8.75 -8.95 2.95
CA PRO A 142 9.11 -8.10 1.78
C PRO A 142 8.41 -6.73 1.74
N PHE A 143 7.78 -6.25 2.84
CA PHE A 143 7.21 -4.91 2.96
C PHE A 143 8.26 -3.93 3.47
N GLN A 144 8.39 -2.74 2.87
CA GLN A 144 9.43 -1.77 3.19
C GLN A 144 8.91 -0.35 3.30
N THR A 145 9.71 0.51 3.91
CA THR A 145 9.45 1.94 3.95
C THR A 145 10.30 2.69 2.92
N PHE A 146 9.73 3.73 2.36
CA PHE A 146 10.40 4.67 1.46
C PHE A 146 10.26 6.08 2.02
N GLU A 147 11.37 6.69 2.41
CA GLU A 147 11.39 8.03 2.98
C GLU A 147 11.75 9.07 1.92
N THR A 148 11.09 10.21 1.95
CA THR A 148 11.39 11.37 1.10
C THR A 148 11.26 12.67 1.91
N ASP A 149 12.12 13.63 1.60
CA ASP A 149 12.06 14.96 2.22
C ASP A 149 10.87 15.80 1.74
N ASP A 150 10.26 15.45 0.60
CA ASP A 150 9.10 16.13 0.05
C ASP A 150 8.25 15.17 -0.79
N LEU A 151 7.04 14.88 -0.31
CA LEU A 151 6.09 14.02 -1.02
C LEU A 151 5.69 14.58 -2.40
N ASN A 152 5.70 15.90 -2.59
CA ASN A 152 5.32 16.53 -3.84
C ASN A 152 6.44 16.43 -4.91
N ARG A 153 7.67 16.19 -4.48
CA ARG A 153 8.82 16.00 -5.40
C ARG A 153 9.03 14.54 -5.80
N LEU A 154 8.50 13.59 -5.05
CA LEU A 154 8.57 12.18 -5.41
C LEU A 154 7.58 11.90 -6.55
N SER A 155 8.04 11.92 -7.78
CA SER A 155 7.18 11.66 -8.94
C SER A 155 6.72 10.20 -9.00
N SER A 156 5.57 9.95 -9.65
CA SER A 156 5.09 8.59 -9.91
C SER A 156 6.05 7.79 -10.78
N GLU A 157 6.81 8.46 -11.66
CA GLU A 157 7.81 7.82 -12.51
C GLU A 157 9.00 7.30 -11.70
N ASP A 158 9.53 8.12 -10.79
CA ASP A 158 10.69 7.74 -9.97
C ASP A 158 10.33 6.62 -9.01
N LEU A 159 9.17 6.72 -8.34
CA LEU A 159 8.70 5.65 -7.46
C LEU A 159 8.43 4.36 -8.24
N PHE A 160 7.84 4.44 -9.42
CA PHE A 160 7.59 3.26 -10.26
C PHE A 160 8.89 2.58 -10.69
N LYS A 161 9.95 3.33 -11.03
CA LYS A 161 11.28 2.79 -11.31
C LYS A 161 11.87 2.06 -10.10
N VAL A 162 11.74 2.63 -8.91
CA VAL A 162 12.18 1.98 -7.66
C VAL A 162 11.44 0.64 -7.48
N ILE A 163 10.11 0.62 -7.62
CA ILE A 163 9.30 -0.58 -7.49
C ILE A 163 9.72 -1.64 -8.52
N LYS A 164 9.85 -1.25 -9.79
CA LYS A 164 10.22 -2.15 -10.88
C LYS A 164 11.62 -2.77 -10.70
N ASN A 165 12.56 -2.01 -10.16
CA ASN A 165 13.92 -2.49 -9.94
C ASN A 165 14.01 -3.44 -8.74
N LYS A 166 13.14 -3.28 -7.77
CA LYS A 166 13.20 -3.99 -6.49
C LYS A 166 12.32 -5.24 -6.43
N TYR A 167 11.20 -5.22 -7.12
CA TYR A 167 10.20 -6.28 -7.07
C TYR A 167 10.01 -6.94 -8.43
N ASP A 168 10.16 -8.27 -8.49
CA ASP A 168 10.15 -9.04 -9.75
C ASP A 168 8.77 -9.17 -10.42
N PHE A 169 7.69 -8.85 -9.72
CA PHE A 169 6.33 -9.04 -10.22
C PHE A 169 5.96 -8.11 -11.41
N LEU A 170 6.73 -7.03 -11.63
CA LEU A 170 6.54 -6.10 -12.76
C LEU A 170 7.46 -6.37 -13.98
N ARG A 171 8.16 -7.51 -13.95
CA ARG A 171 9.05 -7.92 -15.05
C ARG A 171 8.31 -8.67 -16.13
#